data_9d197dbbaafe11e8e3413b61c84424f3
#
_entry.id   9d197dbbaafe11e8e3413b61c84424f3
#
_cell.length_a   1.000
_cell.length_b   1.000
_cell.length_c   1.000
_cell.angle_alpha   90.00
_cell.angle_beta   90.00
_cell.angle_gamma   90.00
#
_symmetry.space_group_name_H-M   'P 1'
#
loop_
_entity.id
_entity.type
_entity.pdbx_description
1 polymer ?
#
loop_
_entity_poly.entity_id
_entity_poly.type
_entity_poly.pdbx_seq_one_letter_code
_entity_poly.pdbx_strand_id
1 'polypeptide(L)'
;GVGVVLDAVEQHGGLAPVLIGYPPDDLRAPIRAAVPRAVAETRLTDKIRELRDLDAVVSLMDWDEETYLPPGGYERRGQQMGTVETIAHDLLVEDALGDLIEEVLELTRDDPLRQAELAELKRTRRIELAVPHDLVGALAQARSLALAAWEEARAADIFEPFAGPFDALLKLERERAQALQRGGDLYDGLLDEYEPGMTRARLDPLLRSLGARLRDLVPVLTERTHLAGLKLATACPEPAQEAFCRGLLGDMGFSFSRGRVDRSSHPFTTTLGEDDVRLTLRFQPENPLPAIFATLHEGGHALYDQGFPRELHDTLLAEAPSAGLHEAQARLWENHVGRSGAFWAHYLPRLQSAFP
;
A
#
# COMPACT_ATOMS: atom_id res chain seq x y z
N GLY A 1 -1.50 -20.39 34.53
CA GLY A 1 -1.31 -21.77 34.16
C GLY A 1 -0.78 -21.94 32.76
N VAL A 2 -1.44 -21.46 31.73
CA VAL A 2 -1.01 -21.63 30.32
C VAL A 2 0.18 -20.73 29.99
N GLY A 3 0.26 -19.52 30.51
CA GLY A 3 1.38 -18.61 30.32
C GLY A 3 2.71 -19.14 30.82
N VAL A 4 2.72 -19.90 31.94
CA VAL A 4 3.94 -20.49 32.48
C VAL A 4 4.50 -21.63 31.63
N VAL A 5 3.65 -22.31 30.85
CA VAL A 5 4.07 -23.38 29.91
C VAL A 5 4.66 -22.76 28.64
N LEU A 6 4.13 -21.64 28.18
CA LEU A 6 4.65 -20.93 27.00
C LEU A 6 6.03 -20.30 27.28
N ASP A 7 6.23 -19.66 28.42
CA ASP A 7 7.54 -19.11 28.85
C ASP A 7 8.63 -20.20 28.95
N ALA A 8 8.28 -21.42 29.31
CA ALA A 8 9.22 -22.54 29.39
C ALA A 8 9.62 -23.11 28.01
N VAL A 9 8.73 -23.01 27.02
CA VAL A 9 9.01 -23.44 25.63
C VAL A 9 9.89 -22.41 24.92
N GLU A 10 9.67 -21.11 25.15
CA GLU A 10 10.51 -20.04 24.58
C GLU A 10 11.94 -20.03 25.13
N GLN A 11 12.12 -20.33 26.43
CA GLN A 11 13.45 -20.23 27.06
C GLN A 11 14.39 -21.40 26.75
N HIS A 12 13.91 -22.54 26.28
CA HIS A 12 14.71 -23.75 26.17
C HIS A 12 14.85 -24.37 24.78
N GLY A 13 14.32 -23.75 23.73
CA GLY A 13 14.60 -24.08 22.31
C GLY A 13 14.46 -25.57 21.93
N GLY A 14 13.75 -26.36 22.70
CA GLY A 14 13.60 -27.78 22.49
C GLY A 14 12.46 -28.41 23.30
N LEU A 15 11.74 -29.30 22.66
CA LEU A 15 10.51 -29.97 23.07
C LEU A 15 10.69 -30.92 24.28
N ALA A 16 11.18 -30.44 25.40
CA ALA A 16 11.05 -31.17 26.65
C ALA A 16 10.67 -30.19 27.76
N PRO A 17 9.39 -29.97 28.00
CA PRO A 17 8.96 -29.23 29.19
C PRO A 17 9.30 -30.11 30.40
N VAL A 18 10.29 -29.71 31.20
CA VAL A 18 10.40 -30.19 32.56
C VAL A 18 9.24 -29.54 33.34
N LEU A 19 8.08 -30.17 33.30
CA LEU A 19 6.97 -29.86 34.16
C LEU A 19 7.36 -30.24 35.60
N ILE A 20 7.85 -29.25 36.34
CA ILE A 20 8.00 -29.38 37.78
C ILE A 20 6.60 -29.27 38.41
N GLY A 21 5.95 -30.38 38.54
CA GLY A 21 4.59 -30.53 39.06
C GLY A 21 3.60 -30.93 37.96
N TYR A 22 3.01 -32.10 38.07
CA TYR A 22 1.93 -32.55 37.17
C TYR A 22 0.70 -31.66 37.35
N PRO A 23 0.16 -31.07 36.25
CA PRO A 23 -1.12 -30.37 36.32
C PRO A 23 -2.21 -31.37 36.74
N PRO A 24 -3.30 -30.92 37.40
CA PRO A 24 -4.47 -31.73 37.65
C PRO A 24 -4.95 -32.46 36.39
N ASP A 25 -5.50 -33.67 36.56
CA ASP A 25 -5.87 -34.53 35.43
C ASP A 25 -6.87 -33.90 34.45
N ASP A 26 -7.77 -33.05 34.97
CA ASP A 26 -8.75 -32.25 34.22
C ASP A 26 -8.09 -31.18 33.30
N LEU A 27 -6.88 -30.75 33.59
CA LEU A 27 -6.13 -29.77 32.80
C LEU A 27 -5.15 -30.39 31.81
N ARG A 28 -4.83 -31.70 31.92
CA ARG A 28 -3.85 -32.36 31.05
C ARG A 28 -4.29 -32.47 29.60
N ALA A 29 -5.55 -32.78 29.34
CA ALA A 29 -6.07 -32.88 27.99
C ALA A 29 -6.18 -31.52 27.28
N PRO A 30 -6.72 -30.45 27.92
CA PRO A 30 -6.68 -29.10 27.36
C PRO A 30 -5.27 -28.58 27.08
N ILE A 31 -4.30 -28.82 27.97
CA ILE A 31 -2.89 -28.40 27.76
C ILE A 31 -2.27 -29.14 26.58
N ARG A 32 -2.47 -30.46 26.46
CA ARG A 32 -1.95 -31.26 25.35
C ARG A 32 -2.53 -30.84 23.99
N ALA A 33 -3.76 -30.36 23.96
CA ALA A 33 -4.37 -29.83 22.74
C ALA A 33 -3.92 -28.40 22.43
N ALA A 34 -3.65 -27.57 23.44
CA ALA A 34 -3.28 -26.16 23.28
C ALA A 34 -1.81 -25.96 22.83
N VAL A 35 -0.89 -26.83 23.25
CA VAL A 35 0.54 -26.68 22.92
C VAL A 35 0.82 -26.77 21.42
N PRO A 36 0.29 -27.75 20.64
CA PRO A 36 0.49 -27.78 19.21
C PRO A 36 -0.05 -26.54 18.52
N ARG A 37 -1.25 -26.07 18.91
CA ARG A 37 -1.85 -24.84 18.39
C ARG A 37 -0.94 -23.64 18.61
N ALA A 38 -0.50 -23.40 19.85
CA ALA A 38 0.36 -22.26 20.18
C ALA A 38 1.69 -22.29 19.40
N VAL A 39 2.31 -23.46 19.24
CA VAL A 39 3.55 -23.61 18.47
C VAL A 39 3.34 -23.32 17.00
N ALA A 40 2.28 -23.84 16.37
CA ALA A 40 1.99 -23.62 14.97
C ALA A 40 1.64 -22.15 14.70
N GLU A 41 0.81 -21.53 15.57
CA GLU A 41 0.46 -20.11 15.49
C GLU A 41 1.70 -19.21 15.63
N THR A 42 2.61 -19.48 16.58
CA THR A 42 3.85 -18.71 16.73
C THR A 42 4.72 -18.80 15.48
N ARG A 43 4.94 -20.00 14.97
CA ARG A 43 5.74 -20.21 13.75
C ARG A 43 5.15 -19.44 12.56
N LEU A 44 3.82 -19.46 12.40
CA LEU A 44 3.16 -18.76 11.30
C LEU A 44 3.20 -17.24 11.50
N THR A 45 3.02 -16.76 12.71
CA THR A 45 3.14 -15.33 13.04
C THR A 45 4.55 -14.81 12.77
N ASP A 46 5.58 -15.58 13.11
CA ASP A 46 6.97 -15.22 12.79
C ASP A 46 7.21 -15.14 11.27
N LYS A 47 6.61 -16.07 10.49
CA LYS A 47 6.69 -16.02 9.02
C LYS A 47 5.94 -14.82 8.42
N ILE A 48 4.75 -14.50 8.93
CA ILE A 48 4.00 -13.30 8.50
C ILE A 48 4.81 -12.05 8.81
N ARG A 49 5.43 -11.96 9.98
CA ARG A 49 6.29 -10.82 10.35
C ARG A 49 7.49 -10.71 9.42
N GLU A 50 8.17 -11.81 9.10
CA GLU A 50 9.30 -11.82 8.16
C GLU A 50 8.89 -11.30 6.77
N LEU A 51 7.72 -11.70 6.26
CA LEU A 51 7.17 -11.21 5.00
C LEU A 51 6.85 -9.72 5.06
N ARG A 52 6.20 -9.26 6.12
CA ARG A 52 5.89 -7.82 6.31
C ARG A 52 7.16 -6.96 6.45
N ASP A 53 8.18 -7.47 7.14
CA ASP A 53 9.46 -6.77 7.25
C ASP A 53 10.14 -6.61 5.88
N LEU A 54 10.09 -7.64 5.02
CA LEU A 54 10.60 -7.56 3.66
C LEU A 54 9.82 -6.57 2.79
N ASP A 55 8.50 -6.57 2.89
CA ASP A 55 7.63 -5.62 2.19
C ASP A 55 7.89 -4.17 2.65
N ALA A 56 8.04 -3.95 3.95
CA ALA A 56 8.43 -2.65 4.50
C ALA A 56 9.82 -2.19 4.00
N VAL A 57 10.77 -3.10 3.80
CA VAL A 57 12.07 -2.78 3.20
C VAL A 57 11.92 -2.37 1.74
N VAL A 58 11.09 -3.07 0.95
CA VAL A 58 10.78 -2.68 -0.43
C VAL A 58 10.10 -1.31 -0.45
N SER A 59 9.09 -1.09 0.37
CA SER A 59 8.39 0.20 0.48
C SER A 59 9.32 1.35 0.86
N LEU A 60 10.30 1.10 1.76
CA LEU A 60 11.33 2.09 2.09
C LEU A 60 12.25 2.39 0.90
N MET A 61 12.61 1.37 0.14
CA MET A 61 13.46 1.52 -1.05
C MET A 61 12.73 2.27 -2.17
N ASP A 62 11.44 2.00 -2.38
CA ASP A 62 10.56 2.74 -3.30
C ASP A 62 10.44 4.21 -2.90
N TRP A 63 10.16 4.45 -1.62
CA TRP A 63 10.07 5.82 -1.10
C TRP A 63 11.39 6.60 -1.29
N ASP A 64 12.54 5.98 -1.00
CA ASP A 64 13.85 6.60 -1.21
C ASP A 64 14.14 6.82 -2.70
N GLU A 65 13.73 5.88 -3.57
CA GLU A 65 13.88 5.99 -5.02
C GLU A 65 13.18 7.23 -5.58
N GLU A 66 11.96 7.50 -5.14
CA GLU A 66 11.17 8.65 -5.60
C GLU A 66 11.49 9.97 -4.88
N THR A 67 12.31 9.95 -3.82
CA THR A 67 12.57 11.16 -3.01
C THR A 67 14.03 11.60 -2.98
N TYR A 68 14.96 10.71 -2.63
CA TYR A 68 16.33 11.05 -2.32
C TYR A 68 17.38 10.30 -3.14
N LEU A 69 17.01 9.30 -3.92
CA LEU A 69 17.96 8.54 -4.72
C LEU A 69 18.69 9.43 -5.71
N PRO A 70 20.05 9.44 -5.74
CA PRO A 70 20.79 10.13 -6.78
C PRO A 70 20.44 9.59 -8.18
N PRO A 71 20.38 10.43 -9.23
CA PRO A 71 19.97 10.01 -10.58
C PRO A 71 20.76 8.85 -11.19
N GLY A 72 21.98 8.62 -10.74
CA GLY A 72 22.78 7.47 -11.17
C GLY A 72 22.49 6.16 -10.43
N GLY A 73 21.57 6.17 -9.46
CA GLY A 73 21.29 5.04 -8.56
C GLY A 73 20.25 4.04 -9.04
N TYR A 74 19.39 4.39 -10.00
CA TYR A 74 18.20 3.61 -10.37
C TYR A 74 18.48 2.17 -10.79
N GLU A 75 19.48 1.94 -11.64
CA GLU A 75 19.83 0.58 -12.07
C GLU A 75 20.20 -0.32 -10.88
N ARG A 76 21.03 0.23 -9.97
CA ARG A 76 21.45 -0.52 -8.79
C ARG A 76 20.30 -0.71 -7.80
N ARG A 77 19.43 0.28 -7.64
CA ARG A 77 18.22 0.21 -6.82
C ARG A 77 17.29 -0.89 -7.33
N GLY A 78 16.97 -0.94 -8.62
CA GLY A 78 16.15 -2.00 -9.20
C GLY A 78 16.71 -3.41 -8.97
N GLN A 79 18.05 -3.57 -9.02
CA GLN A 79 18.69 -4.85 -8.68
C GLN A 79 18.53 -5.19 -7.19
N GLN A 80 18.64 -4.21 -6.30
CA GLN A 80 18.48 -4.41 -4.84
C GLN A 80 17.03 -4.77 -4.50
N MET A 81 16.06 -4.05 -5.06
CA MET A 81 14.63 -4.32 -4.88
C MET A 81 14.29 -5.70 -5.40
N GLY A 82 14.72 -6.04 -6.62
CA GLY A 82 14.52 -7.37 -7.18
C GLY A 82 15.08 -8.49 -6.31
N THR A 83 16.20 -8.26 -5.62
CA THR A 83 16.74 -9.23 -4.64
C THR A 83 15.81 -9.42 -3.45
N VAL A 84 15.29 -8.33 -2.86
CA VAL A 84 14.41 -8.39 -1.69
C VAL A 84 13.05 -8.99 -2.06
N GLU A 85 12.45 -8.55 -3.18
CA GLU A 85 11.19 -9.10 -3.69
C GLU A 85 11.31 -10.60 -4.01
N THR A 86 12.45 -11.04 -4.57
CA THR A 86 12.69 -12.47 -4.82
C THR A 86 12.77 -13.26 -3.52
N ILE A 87 13.39 -12.72 -2.47
CA ILE A 87 13.43 -13.38 -1.15
C ILE A 87 12.01 -13.50 -0.58
N ALA A 88 11.20 -12.45 -0.65
CA ALA A 88 9.81 -12.47 -0.19
C ALA A 88 8.97 -13.48 -0.99
N HIS A 89 9.13 -13.49 -2.31
CA HIS A 89 8.51 -14.48 -3.20
C HIS A 89 8.86 -15.92 -2.80
N ASP A 90 10.15 -16.24 -2.63
CA ASP A 90 10.60 -17.57 -2.27
C ASP A 90 10.00 -18.04 -0.94
N LEU A 91 9.91 -17.15 0.06
CA LEU A 91 9.25 -17.46 1.33
C LEU A 91 7.74 -17.74 1.14
N LEU A 92 7.06 -16.96 0.30
CA LEU A 92 5.61 -17.14 0.03
C LEU A 92 5.32 -18.45 -0.72
N VAL A 93 6.18 -18.86 -1.63
CA VAL A 93 5.96 -20.09 -2.43
C VAL A 93 6.46 -21.36 -1.76
N GLU A 94 7.20 -21.27 -0.64
CA GLU A 94 7.73 -22.42 0.09
C GLU A 94 6.62 -23.40 0.51
N ASP A 95 6.78 -24.70 0.20
CA ASP A 95 5.76 -25.71 0.54
C ASP A 95 5.51 -25.80 2.04
N ALA A 96 6.55 -25.64 2.86
CA ALA A 96 6.45 -25.64 4.31
C ALA A 96 5.53 -24.52 4.85
N LEU A 97 5.49 -23.35 4.21
CA LEU A 97 4.52 -22.30 4.55
C LEU A 97 3.09 -22.74 4.20
N GLY A 98 2.91 -23.38 3.05
CA GLY A 98 1.60 -23.91 2.64
C GLY A 98 1.05 -24.91 3.66
N ASP A 99 1.86 -25.88 4.08
CA ASP A 99 1.50 -26.88 5.07
C ASP A 99 1.18 -26.25 6.44
N LEU A 100 1.96 -25.26 6.85
CA LEU A 100 1.74 -24.53 8.11
C LEU A 100 0.44 -23.71 8.10
N ILE A 101 0.09 -23.07 6.98
CA ILE A 101 -1.17 -22.37 6.82
C ILE A 101 -2.36 -23.33 7.00
N GLU A 102 -2.34 -24.50 6.36
CA GLU A 102 -3.41 -25.49 6.49
C GLU A 102 -3.50 -26.03 7.93
N GLU A 103 -2.37 -26.29 8.58
CA GLU A 103 -2.33 -26.70 9.99
C GLU A 103 -2.99 -25.66 10.89
N VAL A 104 -2.62 -24.38 10.77
CA VAL A 104 -3.18 -23.31 11.62
C VAL A 104 -4.65 -23.06 11.31
N LEU A 105 -5.09 -23.14 10.04
CA LEU A 105 -6.51 -23.05 9.66
C LEU A 105 -7.38 -24.08 10.40
N GLU A 106 -6.89 -25.32 10.48
CA GLU A 106 -7.60 -26.37 11.21
C GLU A 106 -7.65 -26.10 12.73
N LEU A 107 -6.55 -25.61 13.30
CA LEU A 107 -6.43 -25.36 14.73
C LEU A 107 -7.16 -24.10 15.21
N THR A 108 -7.48 -23.16 14.30
CA THR A 108 -8.07 -21.86 14.62
C THR A 108 -9.46 -21.65 14.05
N ARG A 109 -10.22 -22.74 13.77
CA ARG A 109 -11.56 -22.68 13.19
C ARG A 109 -12.55 -21.81 14.00
N ASP A 110 -12.29 -21.64 15.28
CA ASP A 110 -13.09 -20.87 16.23
C ASP A 110 -12.70 -19.38 16.30
N ASP A 111 -11.65 -18.96 15.55
CA ASP A 111 -11.12 -17.60 15.52
C ASP A 111 -11.39 -16.92 14.16
N PRO A 112 -12.48 -16.13 14.03
CA PRO A 112 -12.84 -15.50 12.75
C PRO A 112 -11.78 -14.53 12.22
N LEU A 113 -11.05 -13.83 13.12
CA LEU A 113 -10.03 -12.85 12.71
C LEU A 113 -8.83 -13.59 12.11
N ARG A 114 -8.37 -14.64 12.79
CA ARG A 114 -7.28 -15.49 12.30
C ARG A 114 -7.65 -16.19 10.98
N GLN A 115 -8.89 -16.66 10.86
CA GLN A 115 -9.39 -17.26 9.60
C GLN A 115 -9.38 -16.25 8.45
N ALA A 116 -9.74 -14.99 8.69
CA ALA A 116 -9.69 -13.92 7.70
C ALA A 116 -8.25 -13.62 7.26
N GLU A 117 -7.32 -13.50 8.20
CA GLU A 117 -5.90 -13.28 7.91
C GLU A 117 -5.29 -14.43 7.08
N LEU A 118 -5.62 -15.68 7.46
CA LEU A 118 -5.14 -16.85 6.73
C LEU A 118 -5.76 -16.98 5.33
N ALA A 119 -6.98 -16.51 5.15
CA ALA A 119 -7.60 -16.44 3.82
C ALA A 119 -6.85 -15.46 2.92
N GLU A 120 -6.42 -14.30 3.45
CA GLU A 120 -5.62 -13.33 2.70
C GLU A 120 -4.21 -13.88 2.41
N LEU A 121 -3.53 -14.48 3.39
CA LEU A 121 -2.23 -15.12 3.16
C LEU A 121 -2.30 -16.22 2.08
N LYS A 122 -3.35 -17.03 2.09
CA LYS A 122 -3.60 -18.04 1.03
C LYS A 122 -3.82 -17.39 -0.33
N ARG A 123 -4.53 -16.26 -0.36
CA ARG A 123 -4.77 -15.51 -1.60
C ARG A 123 -3.46 -14.98 -2.15
N THR A 124 -2.65 -14.31 -1.33
CA THR A 124 -1.33 -13.79 -1.71
C THR A 124 -0.41 -14.90 -2.19
N ARG A 125 -0.26 -15.98 -1.39
CA ARG A 125 0.54 -17.15 -1.78
C ARG A 125 0.09 -17.74 -3.13
N ARG A 126 -1.20 -17.81 -3.37
CA ARG A 126 -1.75 -18.33 -4.63
C ARG A 126 -1.37 -17.46 -5.83
N ILE A 127 -1.32 -16.14 -5.65
CA ILE A 127 -0.88 -15.18 -6.68
C ILE A 127 0.60 -15.41 -6.95
N GLU A 128 1.43 -15.46 -5.92
CA GLU A 128 2.86 -15.66 -6.03
C GLU A 128 3.25 -17.01 -6.65
N LEU A 129 2.55 -18.08 -6.29
CA LEU A 129 2.76 -19.40 -6.93
C LEU A 129 2.49 -19.42 -8.44
N ALA A 130 1.70 -18.48 -8.96
CA ALA A 130 1.45 -18.36 -10.40
C ALA A 130 2.55 -17.57 -11.12
N VAL A 131 3.26 -16.67 -10.43
CA VAL A 131 4.28 -15.81 -11.02
C VAL A 131 5.62 -16.55 -11.10
N PRO A 132 6.26 -16.66 -12.28
CA PRO A 132 7.58 -17.27 -12.39
C PRO A 132 8.65 -16.50 -11.60
N HIS A 133 9.49 -17.20 -10.85
CA HIS A 133 10.57 -16.64 -10.03
C HIS A 133 11.43 -15.60 -10.79
N ASP A 134 11.88 -15.91 -12.01
CA ASP A 134 12.72 -15.01 -12.79
C ASP A 134 11.99 -13.71 -13.19
N LEU A 135 10.66 -13.74 -13.24
CA LEU A 135 9.84 -12.58 -13.61
C LEU A 135 9.78 -11.54 -12.49
N VAL A 136 9.85 -11.96 -11.22
CA VAL A 136 9.80 -11.07 -10.04
C VAL A 136 10.92 -10.05 -10.08
N GLY A 137 12.16 -10.52 -10.12
CA GLY A 137 13.32 -9.63 -10.16
C GLY A 137 13.42 -8.80 -11.46
N ALA A 138 12.97 -9.38 -12.60
CA ALA A 138 12.94 -8.65 -13.87
C ALA A 138 11.94 -7.49 -13.84
N LEU A 139 10.77 -7.66 -13.22
CA LEU A 139 9.77 -6.61 -13.04
C LEU A 139 10.28 -5.48 -12.14
N ALA A 140 10.86 -5.79 -10.98
CA ALA A 140 11.44 -4.78 -10.08
C ALA A 140 12.48 -3.91 -10.81
N GLN A 141 13.40 -4.55 -11.51
CA GLN A 141 14.43 -3.83 -12.28
C GLN A 141 13.82 -2.98 -13.40
N ALA A 142 12.84 -3.51 -14.14
CA ALA A 142 12.19 -2.79 -15.23
C ALA A 142 11.38 -1.58 -14.72
N ARG A 143 10.75 -1.67 -13.54
CA ARG A 143 10.04 -0.56 -12.91
C ARG A 143 10.97 0.58 -12.55
N SER A 144 12.08 0.32 -11.86
CA SER A 144 13.10 1.32 -11.53
C SER A 144 13.64 2.04 -12.77
N LEU A 145 13.98 1.30 -13.83
CA LEU A 145 14.48 1.89 -15.08
C LEU A 145 13.40 2.70 -15.80
N ALA A 146 12.16 2.25 -15.78
CA ALA A 146 11.04 2.98 -16.36
C ALA A 146 10.71 4.26 -15.58
N LEU A 147 10.82 4.23 -14.25
CA LEU A 147 10.64 5.42 -13.40
C LEU A 147 11.67 6.50 -13.72
N ALA A 148 12.96 6.15 -13.78
CA ALA A 148 14.02 7.08 -14.14
C ALA A 148 13.79 7.73 -15.52
N ALA A 149 13.45 6.90 -16.50
CA ALA A 149 13.19 7.38 -17.85
C ALA A 149 11.92 8.25 -17.95
N TRP A 150 10.90 7.94 -17.13
CA TRP A 150 9.69 8.74 -17.03
C TRP A 150 9.96 10.13 -16.42
N GLU A 151 10.76 10.21 -15.37
CA GLU A 151 11.13 11.49 -14.76
C GLU A 151 11.89 12.40 -15.74
N GLU A 152 12.84 11.84 -16.47
CA GLU A 152 13.58 12.56 -17.53
C GLU A 152 12.63 13.04 -18.65
N ALA A 153 11.81 12.14 -19.18
CA ALA A 153 10.85 12.43 -20.24
C ALA A 153 9.83 13.51 -19.83
N ARG A 154 9.33 13.42 -18.60
CA ARG A 154 8.39 14.39 -18.04
C ARG A 154 9.03 15.76 -17.82
N ALA A 155 10.26 15.82 -17.32
CA ALA A 155 10.99 17.07 -17.13
C ALA A 155 11.26 17.78 -18.45
N ALA A 156 11.55 17.01 -19.51
CA ALA A 156 11.80 17.53 -20.86
C ALA A 156 10.52 17.77 -21.69
N ASP A 157 9.34 17.32 -21.22
CA ASP A 157 8.08 17.26 -21.99
C ASP A 157 8.21 16.49 -23.32
N ILE A 158 8.97 15.36 -23.31
CA ILE A 158 9.27 14.52 -24.48
C ILE A 158 9.05 13.06 -24.10
N PHE A 159 8.18 12.33 -24.81
CA PHE A 159 7.88 10.92 -24.54
C PHE A 159 9.00 9.94 -24.94
N GLU A 160 9.82 10.29 -25.92
CA GLU A 160 10.82 9.41 -26.55
C GLU A 160 11.77 8.68 -25.59
N PRO A 161 12.35 9.32 -24.56
CA PRO A 161 13.23 8.63 -23.60
C PRO A 161 12.51 7.52 -22.82
N PHE A 162 11.22 7.67 -22.57
CA PHE A 162 10.41 6.72 -21.82
C PHE A 162 9.90 5.54 -22.65
N ALA A 163 9.76 5.70 -23.98
CA ALA A 163 9.11 4.72 -24.85
C ALA A 163 9.73 3.31 -24.75
N GLY A 164 11.06 3.21 -24.81
CA GLY A 164 11.76 1.92 -24.75
C GLY A 164 11.62 1.21 -23.39
N PRO A 165 11.94 1.86 -22.26
CA PRO A 165 11.71 1.32 -20.91
C PRO A 165 10.25 0.95 -20.65
N PHE A 166 9.29 1.76 -21.13
CA PHE A 166 7.86 1.47 -21.01
C PHE A 166 7.46 0.20 -21.79
N ASP A 167 7.94 0.03 -23.02
CA ASP A 167 7.67 -1.18 -23.80
C ASP A 167 8.25 -2.43 -23.14
N ALA A 168 9.45 -2.33 -22.55
CA ALA A 168 10.07 -3.42 -21.82
C ALA A 168 9.23 -3.81 -20.57
N LEU A 169 8.83 -2.83 -19.77
CA LEU A 169 7.97 -3.05 -18.61
C LEU A 169 6.62 -3.64 -19.02
N LEU A 170 5.96 -3.09 -20.04
CA LEU A 170 4.67 -3.56 -20.52
C LEU A 170 4.72 -5.01 -21.03
N LYS A 171 5.85 -5.44 -21.60
CA LYS A 171 6.05 -6.83 -22.01
C LYS A 171 6.07 -7.77 -20.78
N LEU A 172 6.82 -7.41 -19.75
CA LEU A 172 6.90 -8.20 -18.51
C LEU A 172 5.55 -8.24 -17.78
N GLU A 173 4.82 -7.11 -17.72
CA GLU A 173 3.47 -7.08 -17.13
C GLU A 173 2.47 -7.93 -17.94
N ARG A 174 2.62 -8.06 -19.25
CA ARG A 174 1.82 -9.00 -20.04
C ARG A 174 2.16 -10.46 -19.75
N GLU A 175 3.45 -10.79 -19.54
CA GLU A 175 3.88 -12.12 -19.11
C GLU A 175 3.31 -12.45 -17.73
N ARG A 176 3.32 -11.49 -16.80
CA ARG A 176 2.69 -11.61 -15.49
C ARG A 176 1.17 -11.82 -15.60
N ALA A 177 0.49 -11.03 -16.42
CA ALA A 177 -0.94 -11.19 -16.67
C ALA A 177 -1.29 -12.59 -17.20
N GLN A 178 -0.44 -13.15 -18.09
CA GLN A 178 -0.61 -14.51 -18.61
C GLN A 178 -0.44 -15.56 -17.50
N ALA A 179 0.53 -15.38 -16.62
CA ALA A 179 0.78 -16.27 -15.48
C ALA A 179 -0.40 -16.25 -14.49
N LEU A 180 -0.99 -15.09 -14.25
CA LEU A 180 -2.12 -14.89 -13.34
C LEU A 180 -3.48 -15.28 -13.96
N GLN A 181 -3.55 -15.53 -15.27
CA GLN A 181 -4.82 -15.78 -15.97
C GLN A 181 -5.48 -17.08 -15.50
N ARG A 182 -6.76 -17.00 -15.13
CA ARG A 182 -7.59 -18.13 -14.66
C ARG A 182 -8.80 -18.43 -15.55
N GLY A 183 -8.70 -18.06 -16.79
CA GLY A 183 -9.85 -17.97 -17.70
C GLY A 183 -10.41 -16.54 -17.71
N GLY A 184 -11.27 -16.22 -18.63
CA GLY A 184 -11.78 -14.84 -18.80
C GLY A 184 -10.78 -13.93 -19.55
N ASP A 185 -10.83 -12.65 -19.25
CA ASP A 185 -9.94 -11.66 -19.86
C ASP A 185 -8.55 -11.71 -19.23
N LEU A 186 -7.51 -11.45 -20.03
CA LEU A 186 -6.14 -11.42 -19.56
C LEU A 186 -5.93 -10.38 -18.43
N TYR A 187 -6.68 -9.28 -18.50
CA TYR A 187 -6.60 -8.20 -17.51
C TYR A 187 -7.21 -8.56 -16.15
N ASP A 188 -8.08 -9.58 -16.08
CA ASP A 188 -8.76 -9.97 -14.84
C ASP A 188 -7.78 -10.42 -13.74
N GLY A 189 -6.66 -11.08 -14.12
CA GLY A 189 -5.63 -11.49 -13.18
C GLY A 189 -4.93 -10.32 -12.51
N LEU A 190 -4.59 -9.29 -13.27
CA LEU A 190 -4.00 -8.05 -12.73
C LEU A 190 -5.00 -7.25 -11.92
N LEU A 191 -6.27 -7.22 -12.35
CA LEU A 191 -7.32 -6.49 -11.65
C LEU A 191 -7.63 -7.11 -10.28
N ASP A 192 -7.60 -8.43 -10.16
CA ASP A 192 -7.86 -9.16 -8.90
C ASP A 192 -6.84 -8.80 -7.79
N GLU A 193 -5.64 -8.37 -8.14
CA GLU A 193 -4.63 -7.96 -7.15
C GLU A 193 -5.03 -6.66 -6.44
N TYR A 194 -5.58 -5.70 -7.17
CA TYR A 194 -5.99 -4.39 -6.66
C TYR A 194 -7.43 -4.38 -6.13
N GLU A 195 -8.29 -5.19 -6.70
CA GLU A 195 -9.73 -5.24 -6.39
C GLU A 195 -10.18 -6.70 -6.35
N PRO A 196 -10.01 -7.39 -5.21
CA PRO A 196 -10.27 -8.82 -5.10
C PRO A 196 -11.65 -9.24 -5.61
N GLY A 197 -11.68 -10.19 -6.53
CA GLY A 197 -12.88 -10.70 -7.17
C GLY A 197 -13.50 -9.79 -8.24
N MET A 198 -12.86 -8.64 -8.56
CA MET A 198 -13.28 -7.82 -9.69
C MET A 198 -12.86 -8.45 -11.01
N THR A 199 -13.69 -8.25 -12.03
CA THR A 199 -13.40 -8.65 -13.39
C THR A 199 -13.71 -7.52 -14.37
N ARG A 200 -13.06 -7.52 -15.51
CA ARG A 200 -13.36 -6.58 -16.60
C ARG A 200 -14.84 -6.62 -17.00
N ALA A 201 -15.44 -7.80 -17.03
CA ALA A 201 -16.85 -7.96 -17.36
C ALA A 201 -17.79 -7.23 -16.38
N ARG A 202 -17.39 -7.10 -15.09
CA ARG A 202 -18.12 -6.32 -14.07
C ARG A 202 -17.77 -4.85 -14.11
N LEU A 203 -16.50 -4.49 -14.33
CA LEU A 203 -16.01 -3.12 -14.30
C LEU A 203 -16.40 -2.31 -15.55
N ASP A 204 -16.25 -2.87 -16.74
CA ASP A 204 -16.52 -2.20 -18.03
C ASP A 204 -17.91 -1.52 -18.08
N PRO A 205 -19.03 -2.18 -17.70
CA PRO A 205 -20.34 -1.54 -17.74
C PRO A 205 -20.46 -0.31 -16.83
N LEU A 206 -19.82 -0.36 -15.65
CA LEU A 206 -19.79 0.74 -14.68
C LEU A 206 -19.04 1.94 -15.27
N LEU A 207 -17.83 1.71 -15.78
CA LEU A 207 -16.99 2.77 -16.36
C LEU A 207 -17.60 3.35 -17.63
N ARG A 208 -18.23 2.54 -18.50
CA ARG A 208 -18.91 3.00 -19.70
C ARG A 208 -20.13 3.88 -19.36
N SER A 209 -20.93 3.47 -18.36
CA SER A 209 -22.08 4.26 -17.90
C SER A 209 -21.63 5.61 -17.31
N LEU A 210 -20.62 5.60 -16.48
CA LEU A 210 -20.03 6.82 -15.91
C LEU A 210 -19.45 7.72 -17.00
N GLY A 211 -18.63 7.15 -17.90
CA GLY A 211 -18.01 7.90 -19.01
C GLY A 211 -19.02 8.51 -19.96
N ALA A 212 -20.13 7.84 -20.24
CA ALA A 212 -21.22 8.41 -21.06
C ALA A 212 -21.80 9.67 -20.39
N ARG A 213 -22.13 9.61 -19.10
CA ARG A 213 -22.68 10.75 -18.35
C ARG A 213 -21.69 11.92 -18.26
N LEU A 214 -20.40 11.63 -18.02
CA LEU A 214 -19.35 12.65 -17.94
C LEU A 214 -19.12 13.33 -19.30
N ARG A 215 -19.18 12.59 -20.40
CA ARG A 215 -19.03 13.13 -21.77
C ARG A 215 -20.10 14.18 -22.08
N ASP A 216 -21.32 14.00 -21.59
CA ASP A 216 -22.41 14.95 -21.79
C ASP A 216 -22.31 16.13 -20.81
N LEU A 217 -21.86 15.90 -19.57
CA LEU A 217 -21.83 16.89 -18.51
C LEU A 217 -20.63 17.84 -18.60
N VAL A 218 -19.44 17.32 -18.89
CA VAL A 218 -18.17 18.10 -18.86
C VAL A 218 -18.21 19.30 -19.81
N PRO A 219 -18.63 19.18 -21.08
CA PRO A 219 -18.73 20.35 -21.97
C PRO A 219 -19.65 21.43 -21.42
N VAL A 220 -20.83 21.06 -20.90
CA VAL A 220 -21.80 21.99 -20.33
C VAL A 220 -21.22 22.75 -19.12
N LEU A 221 -20.47 22.05 -18.26
CA LEU A 221 -19.81 22.70 -17.12
C LEU A 221 -18.68 23.61 -17.58
N THR A 222 -17.86 23.17 -18.55
CA THR A 222 -16.73 23.94 -19.07
C THR A 222 -17.21 25.24 -19.75
N GLU A 223 -18.29 25.21 -20.51
CA GLU A 223 -18.89 26.40 -21.14
C GLU A 223 -19.46 27.37 -20.10
N ARG A 224 -19.98 26.88 -18.98
CA ARG A 224 -20.59 27.72 -17.92
C ARG A 224 -19.56 28.29 -16.95
N THR A 225 -18.38 27.71 -16.86
CA THR A 225 -17.31 28.19 -16.00
C THR A 225 -16.53 29.30 -16.70
N HIS A 226 -16.94 30.55 -16.48
CA HIS A 226 -16.20 31.77 -16.89
C HIS A 226 -14.89 31.95 -16.05
N LEU A 227 -14.42 30.91 -15.42
CA LEU A 227 -13.22 30.90 -14.57
C LEU A 227 -11.93 30.67 -15.35
N ALA A 228 -12.01 30.43 -16.67
CA ALA A 228 -10.88 30.37 -17.56
C ALA A 228 -10.15 31.74 -17.54
N GLY A 229 -9.15 31.85 -16.67
CA GLY A 229 -8.35 33.07 -16.51
C GLY A 229 -8.19 33.61 -15.10
N LEU A 230 -8.82 33.01 -14.07
CA LEU A 230 -8.46 33.30 -12.70
C LEU A 230 -7.04 32.78 -12.45
N LYS A 231 -6.06 33.63 -12.68
CA LYS A 231 -4.68 33.41 -12.22
C LYS A 231 -4.62 33.93 -10.78
N LEU A 232 -4.03 33.12 -9.90
CA LEU A 232 -3.59 33.63 -8.61
C LEU A 232 -2.53 34.71 -8.92
N ALA A 233 -2.82 35.96 -8.53
CA ALA A 233 -1.97 37.09 -8.88
C ALA A 233 -0.68 37.16 -8.03
N THR A 234 -0.45 36.21 -7.16
CA THR A 234 0.57 36.26 -6.11
C THR A 234 1.51 35.06 -6.24
N ALA A 235 2.80 35.29 -6.03
CA ALA A 235 3.77 34.23 -5.90
C ALA A 235 3.42 33.36 -4.67
N CYS A 236 3.48 32.06 -4.85
CA CYS A 236 3.20 31.08 -3.80
C CYS A 236 4.49 30.31 -3.45
N PRO A 237 5.39 30.88 -2.63
CA PRO A 237 6.68 30.27 -2.31
C PRO A 237 6.48 28.87 -1.71
N GLU A 238 7.29 27.91 -2.14
CA GLU A 238 7.20 26.52 -1.68
C GLU A 238 7.22 26.36 -0.16
N PRO A 239 8.08 27.09 0.62
CA PRO A 239 8.05 26.97 2.07
C PRO A 239 6.71 27.36 2.70
N ALA A 240 6.03 28.36 2.12
CA ALA A 240 4.70 28.77 2.59
C ALA A 240 3.62 27.74 2.22
N GLN A 241 3.72 27.14 1.03
CA GLN A 241 2.84 26.01 0.64
C GLN A 241 3.04 24.82 1.57
N GLU A 242 4.29 24.42 1.83
CA GLU A 242 4.62 23.32 2.74
C GLU A 242 4.06 23.57 4.15
N ALA A 243 4.27 24.76 4.70
CA ALA A 243 3.75 25.13 6.02
C ALA A 243 2.22 25.04 6.07
N PHE A 244 1.54 25.52 5.03
CA PHE A 244 0.08 25.45 4.93
C PHE A 244 -0.41 23.99 4.85
N CYS A 245 0.20 23.17 3.98
CA CYS A 245 -0.13 21.76 3.80
C CYS A 245 0.12 20.93 5.09
N ARG A 246 1.23 21.17 5.79
CA ARG A 246 1.48 20.52 7.09
C ARG A 246 0.47 20.92 8.15
N GLY A 247 0.05 22.19 8.17
CA GLY A 247 -1.03 22.65 9.05
C GLY A 247 -2.36 21.97 8.74
N LEU A 248 -2.69 21.82 7.45
CA LEU A 248 -3.88 21.11 6.99
C LEU A 248 -3.88 19.63 7.40
N LEU A 249 -2.76 18.93 7.22
CA LEU A 249 -2.59 17.54 7.67
C LEU A 249 -2.79 17.40 9.18
N GLY A 250 -2.24 18.32 9.97
CA GLY A 250 -2.45 18.34 11.43
C GLY A 250 -3.92 18.53 11.80
N ASP A 251 -4.63 19.44 11.10
CA ASP A 251 -6.07 19.67 11.30
C ASP A 251 -6.91 18.45 10.88
N MET A 252 -6.48 17.68 9.87
CA MET A 252 -7.08 16.41 9.47
C MET A 252 -6.89 15.31 10.52
N GLY A 253 -5.90 15.43 11.41
CA GLY A 253 -5.57 14.45 12.44
C GLY A 253 -4.35 13.55 12.12
N PHE A 254 -3.59 13.89 11.08
CA PHE A 254 -2.35 13.15 10.76
C PHE A 254 -1.33 13.27 11.89
N SER A 255 -0.82 12.14 12.34
CA SER A 255 0.19 12.07 13.40
C SER A 255 1.60 12.15 12.84
N PHE A 256 2.23 13.31 12.99
CA PHE A 256 3.64 13.50 12.59
C PHE A 256 4.66 12.71 13.44
N SER A 257 4.23 12.12 14.55
CA SER A 257 5.08 11.19 15.31
C SER A 257 5.04 9.76 14.74
N ARG A 258 4.07 9.49 13.86
CA ARG A 258 3.86 8.21 13.19
C ARG A 258 3.96 8.33 11.67
N GLY A 259 4.59 9.38 11.18
CA GLY A 259 4.75 9.60 9.76
C GLY A 259 5.45 10.90 9.42
N ARG A 260 5.69 11.09 8.12
CA ARG A 260 6.43 12.25 7.62
C ARG A 260 5.89 12.73 6.27
N VAL A 261 6.30 13.93 5.88
CA VAL A 261 5.97 14.55 4.60
C VAL A 261 7.25 14.93 3.90
N ASP A 262 7.44 14.45 2.67
CA ASP A 262 8.58 14.73 1.82
C ASP A 262 8.15 15.28 0.45
N ARG A 263 9.06 15.39 -0.50
CA ARG A 263 8.81 15.88 -1.85
C ARG A 263 9.10 14.79 -2.86
N SER A 264 8.26 14.69 -3.89
CA SER A 264 8.46 13.79 -5.01
C SER A 264 7.99 14.41 -6.32
N SER A 265 8.33 13.77 -7.42
CA SER A 265 7.86 14.14 -8.77
C SER A 265 6.36 13.95 -8.91
N HIS A 266 5.80 12.93 -8.28
CA HIS A 266 4.37 12.64 -8.18
C HIS A 266 4.00 12.39 -6.72
N PRO A 267 3.02 13.10 -6.13
CA PRO A 267 2.55 12.81 -4.78
C PRO A 267 2.11 11.36 -4.61
N PHE A 268 2.47 10.75 -3.48
CA PHE A 268 2.05 9.41 -3.10
C PHE A 268 2.10 9.23 -1.58
N THR A 269 1.42 8.19 -1.09
CA THR A 269 1.48 7.74 0.30
C THR A 269 1.97 6.29 0.31
N THR A 270 2.88 5.98 1.23
CA THR A 270 3.38 4.63 1.47
C THR A 270 3.46 4.34 2.97
N THR A 271 3.26 3.08 3.33
CA THR A 271 3.26 2.61 4.72
C THR A 271 4.38 1.59 4.89
N LEU A 272 5.29 1.86 5.82
CA LEU A 272 6.38 0.97 6.18
C LEU A 272 6.04 0.15 7.44
N GLY A 273 4.94 0.49 8.05
CA GLY A 273 4.37 -0.06 9.25
C GLY A 273 3.39 0.95 9.84
N GLU A 274 2.57 0.53 10.78
CA GLU A 274 1.46 1.31 11.32
C GLU A 274 1.90 2.59 12.03
N ASP A 275 3.16 2.66 12.43
CA ASP A 275 3.80 3.83 13.07
C ASP A 275 4.84 4.53 12.16
N ASP A 276 4.90 4.19 10.86
CA ASP A 276 5.72 4.88 9.85
C ASP A 276 4.98 5.01 8.52
N VAL A 277 4.02 5.94 8.46
CA VAL A 277 3.24 6.28 7.27
C VAL A 277 3.80 7.54 6.64
N ARG A 278 4.27 7.45 5.39
CA ARG A 278 4.94 8.53 4.68
C ARG A 278 4.11 9.01 3.50
N LEU A 279 4.00 10.32 3.37
CA LEU A 279 3.38 10.92 2.19
C LEU A 279 4.30 11.95 1.55
N THR A 280 4.14 12.17 0.26
CA THR A 280 4.91 13.14 -0.49
C THR A 280 4.01 14.16 -1.15
N LEU A 281 4.55 15.36 -1.39
CA LEU A 281 3.87 16.47 -2.02
C LEU A 281 4.73 17.07 -3.13
N ARG A 282 4.05 17.71 -4.09
CA ARG A 282 4.69 18.49 -5.14
C ARG A 282 4.16 19.93 -5.09
N PHE A 283 5.08 20.89 -5.02
CA PHE A 283 4.75 22.32 -4.96
C PHE A 283 4.93 22.99 -6.32
N GLN A 284 4.08 23.97 -6.61
CA GLN A 284 4.16 24.79 -7.81
C GLN A 284 4.23 26.27 -7.38
N PRO A 285 5.29 27.01 -7.77
CA PRO A 285 5.51 28.38 -7.29
C PRO A 285 4.39 29.38 -7.59
N GLU A 286 3.58 29.09 -8.61
CA GLU A 286 2.50 29.99 -9.07
C GLU A 286 1.10 29.53 -8.68
N ASN A 287 0.97 28.31 -8.10
CA ASN A 287 -0.35 27.74 -7.81
C ASN A 287 -0.30 26.76 -6.63
N PRO A 288 -0.82 27.11 -5.45
CA PRO A 288 -0.82 26.23 -4.29
C PRO A 288 -1.94 25.17 -4.33
N LEU A 289 -2.97 25.31 -5.20
CA LEU A 289 -4.13 24.43 -5.20
C LEU A 289 -3.78 22.96 -5.47
N PRO A 290 -2.92 22.62 -6.44
CA PRO A 290 -2.51 21.23 -6.63
C PRO A 290 -1.90 20.61 -5.37
N ALA A 291 -1.04 21.32 -4.64
CA ALA A 291 -0.45 20.85 -3.41
C ALA A 291 -1.50 20.69 -2.29
N ILE A 292 -2.48 21.61 -2.19
CA ILE A 292 -3.56 21.52 -1.20
C ILE A 292 -4.44 20.29 -1.47
N PHE A 293 -4.85 20.07 -2.73
CA PHE A 293 -5.67 18.90 -3.06
C PHE A 293 -4.91 17.59 -2.94
N ALA A 294 -3.63 17.56 -3.32
CA ALA A 294 -2.76 16.43 -3.07
C ALA A 294 -2.61 16.16 -1.56
N THR A 295 -2.49 17.20 -0.73
CA THR A 295 -2.43 17.05 0.74
C THR A 295 -3.69 16.40 1.31
N LEU A 296 -4.87 16.78 0.80
CA LEU A 296 -6.13 16.15 1.22
C LEU A 296 -6.22 14.70 0.74
N HIS A 297 -5.77 14.42 -0.46
CA HIS A 297 -5.76 13.09 -1.06
C HIS A 297 -4.79 12.15 -0.32
N GLU A 298 -3.52 12.49 -0.28
CA GLU A 298 -2.48 11.70 0.39
C GLU A 298 -2.71 11.63 1.91
N GLY A 299 -3.19 12.73 2.50
CA GLY A 299 -3.64 12.74 3.89
C GLY A 299 -4.81 11.79 4.16
N GLY A 300 -5.70 11.61 3.18
CA GLY A 300 -6.80 10.63 3.25
C GLY A 300 -6.28 9.20 3.31
N HIS A 301 -5.33 8.82 2.46
CA HIS A 301 -4.62 7.55 2.50
C HIS A 301 -3.89 7.37 3.84
N ALA A 302 -3.11 8.37 4.24
CA ALA A 302 -2.33 8.31 5.47
C ALA A 302 -3.19 8.17 6.73
N LEU A 303 -4.36 8.82 6.78
CA LEU A 303 -5.30 8.65 7.88
C LEU A 303 -5.96 7.28 7.92
N TYR A 304 -6.17 6.65 6.74
CA TYR A 304 -6.64 5.27 6.67
C TYR A 304 -5.60 4.34 7.31
N ASP A 305 -4.35 4.47 6.92
CA ASP A 305 -3.26 3.59 7.36
C ASP A 305 -2.91 3.82 8.85
N GLN A 306 -2.87 5.09 9.31
CA GLN A 306 -2.71 5.40 10.74
C GLN A 306 -3.93 5.03 11.59
N GLY A 307 -5.08 4.75 10.98
CA GLY A 307 -6.35 4.47 11.63
C GLY A 307 -6.60 3.01 12.00
N PHE A 308 -5.73 2.09 11.60
CA PHE A 308 -5.88 0.68 11.96
C PHE A 308 -5.82 0.49 13.48
N PRO A 309 -6.73 -0.31 14.07
CA PRO A 309 -6.72 -0.62 15.49
C PRO A 309 -5.48 -1.47 15.85
N ARG A 310 -4.95 -1.27 17.05
CA ARG A 310 -3.69 -1.89 17.48
C ARG A 310 -3.70 -3.42 17.48
N GLU A 311 -4.87 -4.02 17.65
CA GLU A 311 -5.05 -5.48 17.58
C GLU A 311 -4.85 -6.07 16.19
N LEU A 312 -4.86 -5.24 15.14
CA LEU A 312 -4.55 -5.66 13.77
C LEU A 312 -3.09 -5.40 13.38
N HIS A 313 -2.37 -4.61 14.17
CA HIS A 313 -0.95 -4.39 13.92
C HIS A 313 -0.20 -5.72 13.87
N ASP A 314 0.84 -5.82 13.09
CA ASP A 314 1.59 -7.07 12.82
C ASP A 314 0.76 -8.19 12.14
N THR A 315 -0.47 -7.90 11.67
CA THR A 315 -1.27 -8.84 10.89
C THR A 315 -1.44 -8.39 9.44
N LEU A 316 -1.76 -9.31 8.53
CA LEU A 316 -2.09 -9.00 7.13
C LEU A 316 -3.43 -8.24 6.97
N LEU A 317 -4.18 -8.07 8.06
CA LEU A 317 -5.44 -7.32 8.06
C LEU A 317 -5.26 -5.83 8.36
N ALA A 318 -4.05 -5.36 8.67
CA ALA A 318 -3.72 -3.94 8.78
C ALA A 318 -3.43 -3.31 7.40
N GLU A 319 -4.19 -3.73 6.39
CA GLU A 319 -4.14 -3.22 5.03
C GLU A 319 -5.53 -2.96 4.50
N ALA A 320 -5.64 -2.07 3.50
CA ALA A 320 -6.92 -1.85 2.84
C ALA A 320 -7.36 -3.11 2.08
N PRO A 321 -8.62 -3.55 2.20
CA PRO A 321 -9.09 -4.78 1.55
C PRO A 321 -9.17 -4.67 0.02
N SER A 322 -9.04 -3.46 -0.52
CA SER A 322 -8.87 -3.19 -1.94
C SER A 322 -8.32 -1.78 -2.18
N ALA A 323 -7.64 -1.59 -3.31
CA ALA A 323 -7.19 -0.28 -3.76
C ALA A 323 -8.38 0.69 -3.95
N GLY A 324 -9.52 0.20 -4.42
CA GLY A 324 -10.72 1.00 -4.61
C GLY A 324 -11.27 1.57 -3.29
N LEU A 325 -11.22 0.81 -2.18
CA LEU A 325 -11.64 1.32 -0.87
C LEU A 325 -10.64 2.33 -0.31
N HIS A 326 -9.34 2.06 -0.46
CA HIS A 326 -8.28 2.98 -0.04
C HIS A 326 -8.36 4.32 -0.78
N GLU A 327 -8.56 4.26 -2.10
CA GLU A 327 -8.78 5.44 -2.95
C GLU A 327 -10.08 6.18 -2.62
N ALA A 328 -11.15 5.47 -2.26
CA ALA A 328 -12.41 6.09 -1.85
C ALA A 328 -12.25 6.99 -0.62
N GLN A 329 -11.41 6.61 0.34
CA GLN A 329 -11.07 7.42 1.50
C GLN A 329 -10.29 8.69 1.09
N ALA A 330 -9.30 8.58 0.23
CA ALA A 330 -8.57 9.71 -0.31
C ALA A 330 -9.50 10.67 -1.07
N ARG A 331 -10.38 10.14 -1.93
CA ARG A 331 -11.37 10.93 -2.68
C ARG A 331 -12.45 11.55 -1.79
N LEU A 332 -12.80 10.94 -0.67
CA LEU A 332 -13.66 11.58 0.33
C LEU A 332 -13.04 12.89 0.80
N TRP A 333 -11.79 12.89 1.20
CA TRP A 333 -11.08 14.08 1.65
C TRP A 333 -10.87 15.11 0.52
N GLU A 334 -10.35 14.67 -0.62
CA GLU A 334 -10.07 15.56 -1.74
C GLU A 334 -11.35 16.16 -2.34
N ASN A 335 -12.32 15.30 -2.70
CA ASN A 335 -13.45 15.73 -3.52
C ASN A 335 -14.67 16.12 -2.70
N HIS A 336 -15.01 15.40 -1.63
CA HIS A 336 -16.19 15.73 -0.84
C HIS A 336 -15.90 16.80 0.21
N VAL A 337 -14.78 16.70 0.92
CA VAL A 337 -14.37 17.70 1.91
C VAL A 337 -13.72 18.90 1.22
N GLY A 338 -12.62 18.70 0.51
CA GLY A 338 -11.77 19.75 -0.02
C GLY A 338 -12.41 20.62 -1.11
N ARG A 339 -13.44 20.13 -1.81
CA ARG A 339 -14.18 20.91 -2.80
C ARG A 339 -15.49 21.49 -2.27
N SER A 340 -15.74 21.36 -0.96
CA SER A 340 -16.96 21.89 -0.34
C SER A 340 -16.86 23.38 -0.02
N GLY A 341 -18.00 24.07 -0.03
CA GLY A 341 -18.07 25.46 0.41
C GLY A 341 -17.70 25.63 1.89
N ALA A 342 -17.98 24.64 2.74
CA ALA A 342 -17.64 24.67 4.16
C ALA A 342 -16.13 24.63 4.39
N PHE A 343 -15.41 23.79 3.65
CA PHE A 343 -13.95 23.74 3.69
C PHE A 343 -13.36 25.10 3.33
N TRP A 344 -13.78 25.68 2.22
CA TRP A 344 -13.23 26.97 1.76
C TRP A 344 -13.67 28.14 2.63
N ALA A 345 -14.86 28.11 3.23
CA ALA A 345 -15.23 29.11 4.21
C ALA A 345 -14.28 29.13 5.42
N HIS A 346 -13.74 27.97 5.81
CA HIS A 346 -12.77 27.86 6.91
C HIS A 346 -11.33 28.17 6.48
N TYR A 347 -10.88 27.61 5.34
CA TYR A 347 -9.46 27.66 4.95
C TYR A 347 -9.09 28.86 4.07
N LEU A 348 -10.03 29.49 3.36
CA LEU A 348 -9.73 30.63 2.49
C LEU A 348 -9.06 31.81 3.21
N PRO A 349 -9.51 32.24 4.42
CA PRO A 349 -8.82 33.31 5.15
C PRO A 349 -7.37 32.92 5.53
N ARG A 350 -7.13 31.67 5.89
CA ARG A 350 -5.77 31.16 6.18
C ARG A 350 -4.89 31.12 4.92
N LEU A 351 -5.47 30.70 3.80
CA LEU A 351 -4.80 30.69 2.50
C LEU A 351 -4.40 32.12 2.07
N GLN A 352 -5.34 33.09 2.19
CA GLN A 352 -5.07 34.51 1.89
C GLN A 352 -4.01 35.12 2.81
N SER A 353 -3.92 34.66 4.05
CA SER A 353 -2.86 35.09 4.97
C SER A 353 -1.50 34.48 4.64
N ALA A 354 -1.48 33.26 4.12
CA ALA A 354 -0.24 32.58 3.70
C ALA A 354 0.29 33.14 2.37
N PHE A 355 -0.59 33.64 1.51
CA PHE A 355 -0.28 34.17 0.16
C PHE A 355 -0.97 35.52 -0.03
N PRO A 356 -0.45 36.61 0.59
CA PRO A 356 -1.05 37.95 0.58
C PRO A 356 -1.02 38.64 -0.77
#